data_17216138238f4bdf89bf5344537c11d7
#
_entry.id   17216138238f4bdf89bf5344537c11d7
#
_cell.length_a   1.000
_cell.length_b   1.000
_cell.length_c   1.000
_cell.angle_alpha   90.00
_cell.angle_beta   90.00
_cell.angle_gamma   90.00
#
_symmetry.space_group_name_H-M   'P 1'
#
loop_
_entity.id
_entity.type
_entity.pdbx_description
1 polymer ?
#
loop_
_entity_poly.entity_id
_entity_poly.type
_entity_poly.pdbx_seq_one_letter_code
_entity_poly.pdbx_strand_id
1 'polypeptide(L)'
;MLAVATISQAQESMPSIASANDYLVANPKTNVTILFNTNDEGVKTPVLWGLDTAWPSEDNVRRGTNHIGKEYLGTGRVSFQPSDLVDENGELSASQKSALNNRLRIIGLSGVKDIALNCDHEVLCSYDDDTEDWVKKAAQHRKNYVGKPAEWVRLFKATVNYCRDKGYNVVSIAPFNEADYTAWNQGTMSDFKEICRLMQEDTFFDDIRVSGGNTLNCDEALKWYNGLSPYLDEGNTHQLAGSFDNYAKFFETVRANGHYATADELHNVMEAMVGVEYGMQTGIWWGYDGRARGQYCQATFGERLAYGEDRAHWTAASVYRMPDGRIQLFGGTSERQANNSSYRVVSKDKVAYFDGHGPMHEYIMELPGGAIDSYQKGQTNAERVLEIHAGEDVPLTPTEGKFILMNKKSRKLIMPQNGSTSNGSAICQGANKKQTYQQWNITPVDSRVGGDFSYFYISNVKKK
;
A
#
# COMPACT_ATOMS: atom_id res chain seq x y z
N MET A 1 0.78 -10.67 -14.40
CA MET A 1 1.86 -11.05 -15.34
C MET A 1 1.38 -12.27 -16.11
N LEU A 2 1.02 -12.13 -17.39
CA LEU A 2 0.70 -13.31 -18.22
C LEU A 2 2.01 -14.02 -18.54
N ALA A 3 2.17 -15.24 -18.04
CA ALA A 3 3.20 -16.14 -18.55
C ALA A 3 2.82 -16.53 -19.98
N VAL A 4 3.55 -16.00 -20.96
CA VAL A 4 3.39 -16.40 -22.37
C VAL A 4 4.14 -17.71 -22.56
N ALA A 5 3.45 -18.83 -22.41
CA ALA A 5 3.94 -20.11 -22.92
C ALA A 5 3.81 -20.12 -24.44
N THR A 6 4.84 -20.59 -25.12
CA THR A 6 4.85 -20.78 -26.58
C THR A 6 3.81 -21.83 -26.97
N ILE A 7 2.76 -21.39 -27.61
CA ILE A 7 1.47 -22.09 -27.82
C ILE A 7 1.57 -23.33 -28.73
N SER A 8 2.66 -23.59 -29.44
CA SER A 8 2.70 -24.67 -30.44
C SER A 8 3.17 -26.04 -29.95
N GLN A 9 3.71 -26.15 -28.76
CA GLN A 9 4.12 -27.42 -28.15
C GLN A 9 3.44 -27.76 -26.81
N ALA A 10 2.63 -26.86 -26.33
CA ALA A 10 2.00 -26.98 -24.99
C ALA A 10 0.76 -27.90 -24.98
N GLN A 11 0.24 -28.29 -26.14
CA GLN A 11 -1.02 -29.02 -26.22
C GLN A 11 -0.91 -30.49 -25.76
N GLU A 12 0.30 -31.08 -25.82
CA GLU A 12 0.50 -32.48 -25.42
C GLU A 12 0.98 -32.67 -23.96
N SER A 13 1.36 -31.63 -23.25
CA SER A 13 1.94 -31.72 -21.90
C SER A 13 1.18 -31.00 -20.80
N MET A 14 0.09 -30.29 -21.11
CA MET A 14 -0.73 -29.68 -20.07
C MET A 14 -1.59 -30.71 -19.37
N PRO A 15 -1.58 -30.78 -18.03
CA PRO A 15 -2.55 -31.57 -17.29
C PRO A 15 -3.96 -31.07 -17.66
N SER A 16 -4.90 -31.99 -17.84
CA SER A 16 -6.29 -31.58 -18.04
C SER A 16 -6.73 -30.69 -16.89
N ILE A 17 -7.53 -29.64 -17.15
CA ILE A 17 -8.07 -28.78 -16.09
C ILE A 17 -8.94 -29.58 -15.11
N ALA A 18 -9.53 -30.69 -15.54
CA ALA A 18 -10.15 -31.65 -14.64
C ALA A 18 -9.18 -32.02 -13.50
N SER A 19 -7.91 -32.34 -13.80
CA SER A 19 -6.93 -32.63 -12.77
C SER A 19 -6.56 -31.42 -11.90
N ALA A 20 -6.55 -30.21 -12.46
CA ALA A 20 -6.29 -29.00 -11.69
C ALA A 20 -7.46 -28.68 -10.74
N ASN A 21 -8.71 -28.82 -11.20
CA ASN A 21 -9.89 -28.64 -10.35
C ASN A 21 -10.04 -29.77 -9.32
N ASP A 22 -9.68 -31.01 -9.68
CA ASP A 22 -9.62 -32.13 -8.75
C ASP A 22 -8.54 -31.89 -7.68
N TYR A 23 -7.43 -31.25 -8.05
CA TYR A 23 -6.41 -30.80 -7.12
C TYR A 23 -6.94 -29.73 -6.17
N LEU A 24 -7.73 -28.75 -6.64
CA LEU A 24 -8.36 -27.73 -5.81
C LEU A 24 -9.31 -28.31 -4.77
N VAL A 25 -10.09 -29.33 -5.16
CA VAL A 25 -11.10 -29.97 -4.29
C VAL A 25 -10.47 -31.05 -3.42
N ALA A 26 -9.59 -31.89 -3.97
CA ALA A 26 -9.10 -33.11 -3.29
C ALA A 26 -7.88 -32.86 -2.38
N ASN A 27 -7.04 -31.85 -2.66
CA ASN A 27 -5.77 -31.69 -1.93
C ASN A 27 -5.23 -30.24 -2.00
N PRO A 28 -5.96 -29.25 -1.48
CA PRO A 28 -5.45 -27.88 -1.47
C PRO A 28 -4.31 -27.79 -0.45
N LYS A 29 -3.07 -27.89 -0.91
CA LYS A 29 -1.90 -27.52 -0.12
C LYS A 29 -1.86 -26.00 -0.01
N THR A 30 -2.71 -25.46 0.85
CA THR A 30 -2.76 -24.02 1.11
C THR A 30 -2.17 -23.73 2.48
N ASN A 31 -1.52 -22.60 2.59
CA ASN A 31 -0.92 -22.16 3.84
C ASN A 31 -1.99 -21.77 4.85
N VAL A 32 -3.03 -21.07 4.39
CA VAL A 32 -4.09 -20.52 5.25
C VAL A 32 -5.48 -20.85 4.69
N THR A 33 -6.44 -21.10 5.55
CA THR A 33 -7.87 -21.22 5.19
C THR A 33 -8.66 -20.09 5.82
N ILE A 34 -9.38 -19.34 5.00
CA ILE A 34 -10.31 -18.27 5.42
C ILE A 34 -11.74 -18.75 5.20
N LEU A 35 -12.56 -18.66 6.23
CA LEU A 35 -13.98 -19.03 6.19
C LEU A 35 -14.83 -17.78 6.36
N PHE A 36 -15.83 -17.59 5.49
CA PHE A 36 -16.80 -16.50 5.63
C PHE A 36 -18.22 -16.96 5.27
N ASN A 37 -19.20 -16.20 5.75
CA ASN A 37 -20.59 -16.29 5.30
C ASN A 37 -20.97 -14.97 4.63
N THR A 38 -21.71 -15.04 3.55
CA THR A 38 -22.13 -13.85 2.80
C THR A 38 -23.18 -13.02 3.53
N ASN A 39 -23.86 -13.59 4.52
CA ASN A 39 -24.92 -12.94 5.28
C ASN A 39 -24.54 -12.59 6.74
N ASP A 40 -23.34 -12.97 7.19
CA ASP A 40 -22.92 -12.65 8.56
C ASP A 40 -22.77 -11.13 8.73
N GLU A 41 -23.08 -10.64 9.92
CA GLU A 41 -22.66 -9.32 10.36
C GLU A 41 -21.14 -9.30 10.53
N GLY A 42 -20.49 -8.37 9.86
CA GLY A 42 -19.03 -8.24 9.88
C GLY A 42 -18.54 -7.28 10.97
N VAL A 43 -17.23 -7.19 11.09
CA VAL A 43 -16.57 -6.26 12.02
C VAL A 43 -16.34 -4.93 11.32
N LYS A 44 -16.72 -3.82 11.97
CA LYS A 44 -16.39 -2.47 11.50
C LYS A 44 -14.93 -2.16 11.80
N THR A 45 -14.21 -1.72 10.79
CA THR A 45 -12.78 -1.42 10.88
C THR A 45 -12.45 -0.06 10.26
N PRO A 46 -13.09 1.03 10.73
CA PRO A 46 -12.89 2.34 10.13
C PRO A 46 -11.45 2.82 10.32
N VAL A 47 -10.85 3.31 9.25
CA VAL A 47 -9.49 3.87 9.22
C VAL A 47 -9.51 5.21 8.51
N LEU A 48 -8.76 6.16 9.03
CA LEU A 48 -8.48 7.43 8.36
C LEU A 48 -7.37 7.21 7.32
N TRP A 49 -7.73 7.30 6.05
CA TRP A 49 -6.78 7.09 4.96
C TRP A 49 -6.16 8.39 4.48
N GLY A 50 -4.90 8.31 4.08
CA GLY A 50 -4.14 9.44 3.58
C GLY A 50 -3.17 9.10 2.45
N LEU A 51 -2.61 10.17 1.86
CA LEU A 51 -1.58 10.12 0.84
C LEU A 51 -0.35 10.89 1.30
N ASP A 52 0.83 10.39 0.94
CA ASP A 52 2.11 10.98 1.32
C ASP A 52 2.62 11.97 0.24
N THR A 53 3.24 13.03 0.70
CA THR A 53 3.97 14.01 -0.13
C THR A 53 5.40 14.24 0.36
N ALA A 54 5.98 13.35 1.15
CA ALA A 54 7.41 13.43 1.52
C ALA A 54 8.27 13.47 0.25
N TRP A 55 7.99 12.56 -0.69
CA TRP A 55 8.48 12.63 -2.07
C TRP A 55 7.38 13.23 -2.95
N PRO A 56 7.38 14.55 -3.18
CA PRO A 56 6.24 15.22 -3.78
C PRO A 56 6.03 14.78 -5.23
N SER A 57 5.05 13.90 -5.44
CA SER A 57 4.65 13.41 -6.74
C SER A 57 3.17 13.71 -7.01
N GLU A 58 2.93 14.59 -7.95
CA GLU A 58 1.58 14.95 -8.39
C GLU A 58 0.83 13.75 -8.95
N ASP A 59 1.52 12.89 -9.71
CA ASP A 59 0.93 11.69 -10.31
C ASP A 59 0.49 10.68 -9.23
N ASN A 60 1.27 10.51 -8.16
CA ASN A 60 0.90 9.62 -7.06
C ASN A 60 -0.35 10.11 -6.35
N VAL A 61 -0.42 11.39 -6.02
CA VAL A 61 -1.61 11.95 -5.36
C VAL A 61 -2.83 11.88 -6.25
N ARG A 62 -2.72 12.20 -7.55
CA ARG A 62 -3.85 12.07 -8.49
C ARG A 62 -4.32 10.63 -8.64
N ARG A 63 -3.41 9.67 -8.80
CA ARG A 63 -3.75 8.23 -8.88
C ARG A 63 -4.40 7.73 -7.59
N GLY A 64 -3.80 8.06 -6.45
CA GLY A 64 -4.34 7.71 -5.13
C GLY A 64 -5.76 8.25 -4.95
N THR A 65 -5.96 9.52 -5.23
CA THR A 65 -7.28 10.15 -5.14
C THR A 65 -8.32 9.50 -6.07
N ASN A 66 -7.91 9.14 -7.29
CA ASN A 66 -8.82 8.50 -8.25
C ASN A 66 -9.20 7.06 -7.85
N HIS A 67 -8.30 6.33 -7.21
CA HIS A 67 -8.56 4.94 -6.82
C HIS A 67 -9.26 4.81 -5.46
N ILE A 68 -8.87 5.66 -4.50
CA ILE A 68 -9.47 5.65 -3.16
C ILE A 68 -10.86 6.31 -3.20
N GLY A 69 -10.98 7.43 -3.90
CA GLY A 69 -12.12 8.33 -3.82
C GLY A 69 -11.88 9.43 -2.79
N LYS A 70 -12.26 10.66 -3.13
CA LYS A 70 -12.06 11.82 -2.24
C LYS A 70 -12.80 11.69 -0.92
N GLU A 71 -13.97 11.06 -0.97
CA GLU A 71 -14.85 10.81 0.18
C GLU A 71 -14.26 9.85 1.22
N TYR A 72 -13.26 9.07 0.83
CA TYR A 72 -12.57 8.11 1.70
C TYR A 72 -11.19 8.61 2.16
N LEU A 73 -10.75 9.77 1.67
CA LEU A 73 -9.50 10.41 2.07
C LEU A 73 -9.77 11.46 3.14
N GLY A 74 -9.11 11.35 4.28
CA GLY A 74 -9.29 12.28 5.39
C GLY A 74 -8.02 13.01 5.82
N THR A 75 -6.83 12.55 5.38
CA THR A 75 -5.57 13.18 5.78
C THR A 75 -4.51 13.14 4.68
N GLY A 76 -3.40 13.84 4.90
CA GLY A 76 -2.21 13.76 4.07
C GLY A 76 -0.95 13.98 4.88
N ARG A 77 0.15 13.31 4.51
CA ARG A 77 1.46 13.51 5.13
C ARG A 77 2.22 14.57 4.37
N VAL A 78 2.72 15.57 5.10
CA VAL A 78 3.47 16.71 4.56
C VAL A 78 4.78 16.86 5.33
N SER A 79 5.90 16.82 4.63
CA SER A 79 7.20 16.92 5.29
C SER A 79 7.66 18.37 5.42
N PHE A 80 8.25 18.69 6.56
CA PHE A 80 8.95 19.94 6.84
C PHE A 80 10.47 19.74 6.81
N GLN A 81 11.21 20.83 6.58
CA GLN A 81 12.68 20.79 6.46
C GLN A 81 13.36 21.38 7.69
N PRO A 82 14.06 20.57 8.51
CA PRO A 82 14.84 21.06 9.66
C PRO A 82 16.25 21.52 9.22
N SER A 83 16.33 22.52 8.38
CA SER A 83 17.61 23.04 7.85
C SER A 83 17.96 24.41 8.44
N ASP A 84 17.20 25.43 8.08
CA ASP A 84 17.41 26.79 8.55
C ASP A 84 16.71 27.01 9.90
N LEU A 85 17.32 27.85 10.76
CA LEU A 85 16.65 28.31 11.96
C LEU A 85 15.49 29.23 11.62
N VAL A 86 14.44 29.15 12.42
CA VAL A 86 13.35 30.13 12.42
C VAL A 86 13.92 31.47 12.84
N ASP A 87 13.57 32.53 12.13
CA ASP A 87 14.05 33.88 12.42
C ASP A 87 13.51 34.46 13.74
N GLU A 88 13.93 35.68 14.08
CA GLU A 88 13.51 36.38 15.30
C GLU A 88 12.02 36.71 15.34
N ASN A 89 11.36 36.78 14.18
CA ASN A 89 9.92 37.02 14.04
C ASN A 89 9.08 35.72 14.09
N GLY A 90 9.72 34.56 14.19
CA GLY A 90 9.04 33.26 14.15
C GLY A 90 8.75 32.76 12.74
N GLU A 91 9.44 33.28 11.72
CA GLU A 91 9.20 32.94 10.31
C GLU A 91 10.17 31.90 9.76
N LEU A 92 9.63 31.00 8.91
CA LEU A 92 10.41 30.04 8.15
C LEU A 92 11.23 30.73 7.06
N SER A 93 12.38 30.16 6.68
CA SER A 93 13.16 30.61 5.54
C SER A 93 12.39 30.48 4.21
N ALA A 94 12.84 31.19 3.19
CA ALA A 94 12.28 31.12 1.85
C ALA A 94 12.36 29.68 1.27
N SER A 95 13.44 28.95 1.55
CA SER A 95 13.63 27.56 1.13
C SER A 95 12.61 26.63 1.77
N GLN A 96 12.42 26.72 3.08
CA GLN A 96 11.44 25.94 3.82
C GLN A 96 10.01 26.23 3.35
N LYS A 97 9.66 27.51 3.18
CA LYS A 97 8.36 27.93 2.63
C LYS A 97 8.12 27.36 1.22
N SER A 98 9.14 27.36 0.36
CA SER A 98 9.05 26.84 -1.00
C SER A 98 8.78 25.32 -1.00
N ALA A 99 9.51 24.56 -0.19
CA ALA A 99 9.31 23.11 -0.05
C ALA A 99 7.91 22.76 0.46
N LEU A 100 7.44 23.45 1.50
CA LEU A 100 6.09 23.27 2.03
C LEU A 100 5.01 23.64 0.99
N ASN A 101 5.16 24.77 0.29
CA ASN A 101 4.20 25.18 -0.73
C ASN A 101 4.02 24.11 -1.81
N ASN A 102 5.10 23.47 -2.26
CA ASN A 102 5.01 22.42 -3.26
C ASN A 102 4.22 21.21 -2.72
N ARG A 103 4.53 20.76 -1.51
CA ARG A 103 3.84 19.61 -0.86
C ARG A 103 2.38 19.92 -0.58
N LEU A 104 2.07 21.11 -0.04
CA LEU A 104 0.70 21.57 0.21
C LEU A 104 -0.11 21.70 -1.09
N ARG A 105 0.50 22.22 -2.15
CA ARG A 105 -0.13 22.26 -3.48
C ARG A 105 -0.48 20.88 -3.99
N ILE A 106 0.44 19.92 -3.86
CA ILE A 106 0.26 18.56 -4.35
C ILE A 106 -0.80 17.82 -3.54
N ILE A 107 -0.72 17.84 -2.20
CA ILE A 107 -1.74 17.19 -1.37
C ILE A 107 -3.12 17.82 -1.55
N GLY A 108 -3.19 19.11 -1.82
CA GLY A 108 -4.42 19.83 -2.11
C GLY A 108 -5.20 19.28 -3.31
N LEU A 109 -4.55 18.56 -4.22
CA LEU A 109 -5.23 17.89 -5.35
C LEU A 109 -6.17 16.77 -4.89
N SER A 110 -5.90 16.16 -3.75
CA SER A 110 -6.78 15.16 -3.12
C SER A 110 -8.04 15.78 -2.49
N GLY A 111 -7.99 17.06 -2.16
CA GLY A 111 -9.07 17.77 -1.48
C GLY A 111 -8.98 17.72 0.05
N VAL A 112 -8.02 16.98 0.63
CA VAL A 112 -7.84 16.92 2.09
C VAL A 112 -7.39 18.28 2.65
N LYS A 113 -7.79 18.53 3.90
CA LYS A 113 -7.41 19.72 4.66
C LYS A 113 -6.65 19.39 5.93
N ASP A 114 -6.86 18.21 6.47
CA ASP A 114 -6.14 17.72 7.63
C ASP A 114 -4.82 17.09 7.20
N ILE A 115 -3.72 17.54 7.81
CA ILE A 115 -2.39 17.05 7.47
C ILE A 115 -1.61 16.61 8.70
N ALA A 116 -0.86 15.53 8.55
CA ALA A 116 0.17 15.10 9.48
C ALA A 116 1.52 15.66 9.02
N LEU A 117 2.22 16.37 9.89
CA LEU A 117 3.56 16.87 9.63
C LEU A 117 4.60 15.82 10.01
N ASN A 118 5.58 15.65 9.15
CA ASN A 118 6.67 14.72 9.35
C ASN A 118 8.01 15.36 8.97
N CYS A 119 9.10 14.95 9.62
CA CYS A 119 10.43 15.45 9.29
C CYS A 119 10.88 14.99 7.89
N ASP A 120 11.40 15.93 7.10
CA ASP A 120 11.96 15.61 5.80
C ASP A 120 13.36 15.03 5.94
N HIS A 121 13.51 13.75 5.65
CA HIS A 121 14.78 13.05 5.73
C HIS A 121 15.74 13.36 4.57
N GLU A 122 15.22 13.85 3.43
CA GLU A 122 16.07 14.25 2.29
C GLU A 122 17.14 15.28 2.67
N VAL A 123 16.83 16.14 3.66
CA VAL A 123 17.76 17.13 4.16
C VAL A 123 18.83 16.49 5.07
N LEU A 124 18.57 15.29 5.57
CA LEU A 124 19.35 14.64 6.61
C LEU A 124 20.24 13.53 6.08
N CYS A 125 19.92 13.03 4.89
CA CYS A 125 20.65 11.94 4.26
C CYS A 125 22.10 12.30 4.04
N SER A 126 23.00 11.42 4.47
CA SER A 126 24.36 11.32 4.00
C SER A 126 24.45 10.38 2.81
N TYR A 127 23.64 10.59 1.78
CA TYR A 127 23.89 9.88 0.54
C TYR A 127 25.22 10.42 -0.07
N ASP A 128 26.00 9.51 -0.65
CA ASP A 128 27.15 9.83 -1.50
C ASP A 128 26.71 10.56 -2.79
N ASP A 129 25.65 11.32 -2.71
CA ASP A 129 25.21 12.14 -3.82
C ASP A 129 26.02 13.42 -3.77
N ASP A 130 26.94 13.56 -4.74
CA ASP A 130 27.89 14.66 -4.91
C ASP A 130 27.24 16.04 -5.08
N THR A 131 25.97 16.21 -4.76
CA THR A 131 25.31 17.49 -4.81
C THR A 131 25.68 18.33 -3.59
N GLU A 132 26.47 19.37 -3.83
CA GLU A 132 26.92 20.36 -2.85
C GLU A 132 25.79 20.90 -1.94
N ASP A 133 24.55 20.92 -2.43
CA ASP A 133 23.36 21.37 -1.71
C ASP A 133 22.95 20.44 -0.57
N TRP A 134 23.04 19.13 -0.75
CA TRP A 134 22.73 18.14 0.28
C TRP A 134 23.68 18.24 1.48
N VAL A 135 24.96 18.31 1.18
CA VAL A 135 26.02 18.45 2.20
C VAL A 135 25.81 19.72 3.03
N LYS A 136 25.44 20.82 2.39
CA LYS A 136 25.16 22.08 3.08
C LYS A 136 23.93 21.98 3.99
N LYS A 137 22.84 21.44 3.50
CA LYS A 137 21.60 21.27 4.28
C LYS A 137 21.78 20.33 5.47
N ALA A 138 22.46 19.19 5.28
CA ALA A 138 22.79 18.27 6.35
C ALA A 138 23.71 18.91 7.42
N ALA A 139 24.67 19.73 7.00
CA ALA A 139 25.51 20.50 7.91
C ALA A 139 24.73 21.56 8.71
N GLN A 140 23.79 22.25 8.06
CA GLN A 140 22.88 23.20 8.72
C GLN A 140 21.98 22.50 9.75
N HIS A 141 21.39 21.35 9.39
CA HIS A 141 20.60 20.56 10.32
C HIS A 141 21.39 20.18 11.56
N ARG A 142 22.57 19.58 11.42
CA ARG A 142 23.43 19.22 12.56
C ARG A 142 23.74 20.41 13.44
N LYS A 143 24.10 21.54 12.84
CA LYS A 143 24.41 22.77 13.56
C LYS A 143 23.19 23.36 14.28
N ASN A 144 22.04 23.35 13.63
CA ASN A 144 20.87 24.13 14.03
C ASN A 144 19.93 23.36 14.96
N TYR A 145 19.82 22.02 14.82
CA TYR A 145 18.76 21.24 15.44
C TYR A 145 19.25 20.07 16.31
N VAL A 146 20.32 19.34 15.94
CA VAL A 146 20.77 18.19 16.73
C VAL A 146 21.18 18.64 18.13
N GLY A 147 20.59 18.00 19.14
CA GLY A 147 20.78 18.36 20.55
C GLY A 147 20.17 19.69 20.99
N LYS A 148 19.23 20.23 20.22
CA LYS A 148 18.55 21.52 20.50
C LYS A 148 17.03 21.40 20.45
N PRO A 149 16.40 20.70 21.39
CA PRO A 149 14.94 20.46 21.38
C PRO A 149 14.10 21.74 21.27
N ALA A 150 14.52 22.84 21.90
CA ALA A 150 13.80 24.11 21.81
C ALA A 150 13.73 24.69 20.38
N GLU A 151 14.76 24.49 19.57
CA GLU A 151 14.76 24.95 18.18
C GLU A 151 13.81 24.13 17.32
N TRP A 152 13.68 22.83 17.60
CA TRP A 152 12.67 21.98 16.98
C TRP A 152 11.25 22.49 17.27
N VAL A 153 10.94 22.81 18.51
CA VAL A 153 9.61 23.31 18.90
C VAL A 153 9.31 24.66 18.22
N ARG A 154 10.33 25.55 18.10
CA ARG A 154 10.18 26.80 17.33
C ARG A 154 9.87 26.51 15.85
N LEU A 155 10.56 25.55 15.24
CA LEU A 155 10.31 25.13 13.86
C LEU A 155 8.89 24.61 13.68
N PHE A 156 8.40 23.77 14.62
CA PHE A 156 7.04 23.25 14.54
C PHE A 156 5.99 24.35 14.62
N LYS A 157 6.14 25.29 15.55
CA LYS A 157 5.22 26.45 15.64
C LYS A 157 5.18 27.26 14.35
N ALA A 158 6.33 27.58 13.79
CA ALA A 158 6.43 28.30 12.52
C ALA A 158 5.81 27.52 11.36
N THR A 159 6.08 26.20 11.29
CA THR A 159 5.52 25.32 10.25
C THR A 159 4.01 25.18 10.37
N VAL A 160 3.48 24.97 11.56
CA VAL A 160 2.03 24.88 11.84
C VAL A 160 1.32 26.16 11.44
N ASN A 161 1.83 27.31 11.88
CA ASN A 161 1.26 28.62 11.53
C ASN A 161 1.24 28.80 10.02
N TYR A 162 2.35 28.49 9.35
CA TYR A 162 2.43 28.58 7.90
C TYR A 162 1.41 27.66 7.17
N CYS A 163 1.23 26.44 7.64
CA CYS A 163 0.23 25.53 7.08
C CYS A 163 -1.20 26.01 7.34
N ARG A 164 -1.48 26.53 8.55
CA ARG A 164 -2.78 27.12 8.91
C ARG A 164 -3.10 28.35 8.05
N ASP A 165 -2.13 29.22 7.79
CA ASP A 165 -2.29 30.39 6.89
C ASP A 165 -2.57 29.96 5.43
N LYS A 166 -2.16 28.75 5.02
CA LYS A 166 -2.49 28.16 3.72
C LYS A 166 -3.82 27.42 3.71
N GLY A 167 -4.55 27.40 4.82
CA GLY A 167 -5.88 26.80 4.96
C GLY A 167 -5.83 25.28 5.17
N TYR A 168 -4.76 24.77 5.80
CA TYR A 168 -4.63 23.39 6.25
C TYR A 168 -4.69 23.30 7.77
N ASN A 169 -5.29 22.24 8.26
CA ASN A 169 -5.32 21.91 9.68
C ASN A 169 -4.24 20.86 9.98
N VAL A 170 -3.35 21.15 10.91
CA VAL A 170 -2.31 20.21 11.34
C VAL A 170 -2.87 19.35 12.45
N VAL A 171 -3.01 18.04 12.21
CA VAL A 171 -3.62 17.09 13.15
C VAL A 171 -2.62 16.27 13.95
N SER A 172 -1.40 16.10 13.44
CA SER A 172 -0.30 15.46 14.17
C SER A 172 1.06 15.97 13.69
N ILE A 173 2.07 15.82 14.53
CA ILE A 173 3.48 16.12 14.22
C ILE A 173 4.34 14.96 14.66
N ALA A 174 5.11 14.39 13.72
CA ALA A 174 6.17 13.44 13.96
C ALA A 174 7.53 14.18 13.88
N PRO A 175 8.18 14.46 15.02
CA PRO A 175 9.44 15.19 15.05
C PRO A 175 10.55 14.58 14.22
N PHE A 176 10.70 13.24 14.26
CA PHE A 176 11.70 12.50 13.51
C PHE A 176 11.03 11.54 12.53
N ASN A 177 11.70 11.27 11.42
CA ASN A 177 11.33 10.22 10.47
C ASN A 177 12.37 9.11 10.54
N GLU A 178 11.92 7.85 10.73
CA GLU A 178 12.81 6.70 10.82
C GLU A 178 13.95 6.88 11.83
N ALA A 179 13.56 7.22 13.05
CA ALA A 179 14.45 7.61 14.13
C ALA A 179 15.46 6.52 14.51
N ASP A 180 15.16 5.25 14.23
CA ASP A 180 16.01 4.10 14.44
C ASP A 180 17.11 3.95 13.37
N TYR A 181 16.96 4.62 12.22
CA TYR A 181 17.95 4.61 11.15
C TYR A 181 18.99 5.70 11.37
N THR A 182 20.11 5.31 11.95
CA THR A 182 21.15 6.27 12.41
C THR A 182 21.78 7.10 11.28
N ALA A 183 21.69 6.65 10.04
CA ALA A 183 22.20 7.40 8.90
C ALA A 183 21.47 8.75 8.69
N TRP A 184 20.20 8.86 9.10
CA TRP A 184 19.46 10.12 9.06
C TRP A 184 19.99 11.17 10.03
N ASN A 185 20.58 10.74 11.16
CA ASN A 185 21.24 11.60 12.15
C ASN A 185 20.35 12.79 12.61
N GLN A 186 19.09 12.50 12.90
CA GLN A 186 18.10 13.52 13.30
C GLN A 186 18.29 13.98 14.75
N GLY A 187 18.77 13.08 15.60
CA GLY A 187 18.96 13.26 17.01
C GLY A 187 18.94 11.93 17.76
N THR A 188 19.08 11.99 19.08
CA THR A 188 19.02 10.84 19.94
C THR A 188 17.60 10.60 20.45
N MET A 189 17.35 9.40 21.04
CA MET A 189 16.12 9.13 21.79
C MET A 189 15.87 10.19 22.88
N SER A 190 16.93 10.67 23.54
CA SER A 190 16.83 11.70 24.58
C SER A 190 16.37 13.04 23.99
N ASP A 191 16.89 13.41 22.80
CA ASP A 191 16.48 14.62 22.11
C ASP A 191 15.00 14.54 21.72
N PHE A 192 14.59 13.42 21.11
CA PHE A 192 13.21 13.20 20.72
C PHE A 192 12.27 13.26 21.93
N LYS A 193 12.63 12.61 23.03
CA LYS A 193 11.85 12.64 24.26
C LYS A 193 11.68 14.06 24.81
N GLU A 194 12.75 14.84 24.80
CA GLU A 194 12.70 16.22 25.28
C GLU A 194 11.86 17.12 24.35
N ILE A 195 11.94 16.90 23.04
CA ILE A 195 11.06 17.58 22.08
C ILE A 195 9.60 17.28 22.40
N CYS A 196 9.22 16.01 22.51
CA CYS A 196 7.85 15.61 22.82
C CYS A 196 7.38 16.20 24.16
N ARG A 197 8.22 16.19 25.19
CA ARG A 197 7.91 16.80 26.49
C ARG A 197 7.62 18.29 26.37
N LEU A 198 8.47 19.03 25.64
CA LEU A 198 8.28 20.46 25.42
C LEU A 198 6.99 20.76 24.63
N MET A 199 6.64 19.89 23.68
CA MET A 199 5.37 20.04 22.94
C MET A 199 4.17 19.80 23.85
N GLN A 200 4.18 18.77 24.70
CA GLN A 200 3.10 18.46 25.64
C GLN A 200 2.89 19.55 26.72
N GLU A 201 3.95 20.27 27.08
CA GLU A 201 3.88 21.37 28.04
C GLU A 201 3.45 22.71 27.42
N ASP A 202 3.33 22.80 26.11
CA ASP A 202 3.03 24.03 25.38
C ASP A 202 1.63 23.98 24.79
N THR A 203 0.73 24.83 25.34
CA THR A 203 -0.68 24.89 24.93
C THR A 203 -0.91 25.20 23.45
N PHE A 204 0.12 25.63 22.72
CA PHE A 204 0.06 25.78 21.26
C PHE A 204 -0.26 24.46 20.55
N PHE A 205 0.10 23.32 21.15
CA PHE A 205 -0.06 21.99 20.56
C PHE A 205 -1.25 21.21 21.11
N ASP A 206 -2.09 21.79 21.97
CA ASP A 206 -3.22 21.10 22.61
C ASP A 206 -4.19 20.43 21.61
N ASP A 207 -4.30 20.95 20.40
CA ASP A 207 -5.14 20.42 19.33
C ASP A 207 -4.36 19.56 18.30
N ILE A 208 -3.07 19.26 18.54
CA ILE A 208 -2.17 18.56 17.64
C ILE A 208 -1.59 17.33 18.35
N ARG A 209 -1.81 16.14 17.82
CA ARG A 209 -1.21 14.94 18.40
C ARG A 209 0.32 14.96 18.23
N VAL A 210 1.02 14.68 19.31
CA VAL A 210 2.45 14.41 19.30
C VAL A 210 2.67 12.96 18.90
N SER A 211 3.20 12.74 17.71
CA SER A 211 3.43 11.43 17.12
C SER A 211 4.88 10.99 17.31
N GLY A 212 5.08 9.73 17.68
CA GLY A 212 6.43 9.22 17.92
C GLY A 212 6.60 7.75 17.64
N GLY A 213 7.86 7.34 17.58
CA GLY A 213 8.31 6.09 17.02
C GLY A 213 8.80 6.33 15.60
N ASN A 214 7.90 6.37 14.63
CA ASN A 214 8.24 6.56 13.20
C ASN A 214 9.45 5.74 12.78
N THR A 215 9.50 4.48 13.21
CA THR A 215 10.67 3.64 12.96
C THR A 215 10.62 3.02 11.58
N LEU A 216 11.76 2.92 10.92
CA LEU A 216 11.95 2.15 9.68
C LEU A 216 11.74 0.66 9.93
N ASN A 217 12.33 0.17 11.02
CA ASN A 217 12.31 -1.24 11.43
C ASN A 217 11.27 -1.45 12.54
N CYS A 218 10.22 -2.19 12.25
CA CYS A 218 9.16 -2.45 13.22
C CYS A 218 9.62 -3.28 14.44
N ASP A 219 10.79 -3.94 14.40
CA ASP A 219 11.38 -4.58 15.57
C ASP A 219 11.90 -3.56 16.61
N GLU A 220 12.24 -2.35 16.19
CA GLU A 220 12.63 -1.24 17.07
C GLU A 220 11.43 -0.40 17.54
N ALA A 221 10.24 -0.58 16.93
CA ALA A 221 9.07 0.27 17.13
C ALA A 221 8.64 0.37 18.60
N LEU A 222 8.50 -0.75 19.29
CA LEU A 222 8.09 -0.75 20.70
C LEU A 222 9.14 -0.14 21.62
N LYS A 223 10.41 -0.27 21.31
CA LYS A 223 11.48 0.35 22.09
C LYS A 223 11.39 1.89 22.01
N TRP A 224 11.26 2.42 20.79
CA TRP A 224 11.10 3.86 20.57
C TRP A 224 9.81 4.38 21.17
N TYR A 225 8.69 3.72 20.90
CA TYR A 225 7.40 4.09 21.46
C TYR A 225 7.42 4.11 23.01
N ASN A 226 7.89 3.05 23.66
CA ASN A 226 7.94 2.97 25.13
C ASN A 226 8.87 4.02 25.73
N GLY A 227 9.96 4.37 25.05
CA GLY A 227 10.89 5.41 25.48
C GLY A 227 10.26 6.81 25.44
N LEU A 228 9.27 7.04 24.58
CA LEU A 228 8.63 8.31 24.32
C LEU A 228 7.21 8.41 24.91
N SER A 229 6.54 7.26 25.13
CA SER A 229 5.09 7.15 25.42
C SER A 229 4.52 8.09 26.50
N PRO A 230 5.24 8.50 27.53
CA PRO A 230 4.71 9.45 28.51
C PRO A 230 4.38 10.83 27.94
N TYR A 231 4.91 11.13 26.73
CA TYR A 231 4.74 12.44 26.06
C TYR A 231 4.18 12.29 24.65
N LEU A 232 3.54 11.16 24.34
CA LEU A 232 2.91 10.91 23.04
C LEU A 232 1.40 10.86 23.16
N ASP A 233 0.73 11.29 22.10
CA ASP A 233 -0.68 11.02 21.83
C ASP A 233 -0.85 9.93 20.78
N GLU A 234 0.21 9.71 19.98
CA GLU A 234 0.20 8.83 18.81
C GLU A 234 1.48 8.01 18.70
N GLY A 235 1.33 6.69 18.50
CA GLY A 235 2.42 5.80 18.12
C GLY A 235 2.41 5.52 16.62
N ASN A 236 3.58 5.57 15.99
CA ASN A 236 3.76 5.43 14.54
C ASN A 236 4.94 4.51 14.19
N THR A 237 4.79 3.69 13.15
CA THR A 237 5.87 2.83 12.64
C THR A 237 5.69 2.53 11.17
N HIS A 238 6.80 2.30 10.46
CA HIS A 238 6.84 1.75 9.12
C HIS A 238 7.18 0.26 9.16
N GLN A 239 7.05 -0.43 8.01
CA GLN A 239 7.41 -1.85 7.88
C GLN A 239 8.41 -2.01 6.72
N LEU A 240 9.51 -1.34 6.75
CA LEU A 240 10.59 -1.53 5.77
C LEU A 240 11.56 -2.64 6.17
N ALA A 241 11.59 -2.97 7.45
CA ALA A 241 12.33 -4.07 8.05
C ALA A 241 11.62 -4.58 9.31
N GLY A 242 12.08 -5.69 9.85
CA GLY A 242 11.60 -6.26 11.10
C GLY A 242 10.75 -7.52 10.94
N SER A 243 10.04 -7.92 11.98
CA SER A 243 9.22 -9.13 12.05
C SER A 243 7.73 -8.81 11.99
N PHE A 244 6.96 -9.70 11.35
CA PHE A 244 5.50 -9.60 11.30
C PHE A 244 4.89 -9.48 12.71
N ASP A 245 5.38 -10.30 13.65
CA ASP A 245 4.90 -10.31 15.02
C ASP A 245 5.07 -8.96 15.72
N ASN A 246 6.21 -8.31 15.54
CA ASN A 246 6.46 -7.00 16.14
C ASN A 246 5.66 -5.89 15.47
N TYR A 247 5.41 -5.98 14.15
CA TYR A 247 4.54 -5.04 13.46
C TYR A 247 3.10 -5.11 13.98
N ALA A 248 2.54 -6.31 14.09
CA ALA A 248 1.21 -6.51 14.68
C ALA A 248 1.16 -6.07 16.14
N LYS A 249 2.14 -6.50 16.95
CA LYS A 249 2.24 -6.19 18.39
C LYS A 249 2.32 -4.71 18.67
N PHE A 250 2.93 -3.94 17.76
CA PHE A 250 3.05 -2.49 17.92
C PHE A 250 1.67 -1.82 18.02
N PHE A 251 0.78 -2.06 17.05
CA PHE A 251 -0.55 -1.44 17.05
C PHE A 251 -1.38 -1.86 18.26
N GLU A 252 -1.36 -3.16 18.62
CA GLU A 252 -2.04 -3.64 19.83
C GLU A 252 -1.57 -2.91 21.09
N THR A 253 -0.24 -2.72 21.23
CA THR A 253 0.34 -2.07 22.40
C THR A 253 -0.02 -0.59 22.46
N VAL A 254 0.09 0.12 21.35
CA VAL A 254 -0.29 1.55 21.26
C VAL A 254 -1.75 1.73 21.65
N ARG A 255 -2.65 0.89 21.11
CA ARG A 255 -4.08 0.92 21.43
C ARG A 255 -4.39 0.58 22.87
N ALA A 256 -3.71 -0.43 23.42
CA ALA A 256 -3.87 -0.82 24.84
C ALA A 256 -3.47 0.29 25.79
N ASN A 257 -2.53 1.14 25.42
CA ASN A 257 -2.12 2.32 26.18
C ASN A 257 -3.04 3.53 25.99
N GLY A 258 -4.08 3.41 25.16
CA GLY A 258 -5.04 4.50 24.91
C GLY A 258 -4.56 5.55 23.90
N HIS A 259 -3.41 5.33 23.27
CA HIS A 259 -2.87 6.24 22.27
C HIS A 259 -3.42 5.94 20.86
N TYR A 260 -3.29 6.90 19.97
CA TYR A 260 -3.64 6.79 18.58
C TYR A 260 -2.58 5.97 17.82
N ALA A 261 -3.00 5.09 16.93
CA ALA A 261 -2.10 4.18 16.24
C ALA A 261 -2.06 4.49 14.74
N THR A 262 -0.87 4.74 14.21
CA THR A 262 -0.65 5.21 12.84
C THR A 262 0.44 4.40 12.12
N ALA A 263 0.25 4.20 10.81
CA ALA A 263 1.32 3.88 9.86
C ALA A 263 1.29 4.94 8.76
N ASP A 264 2.22 5.89 8.81
CA ASP A 264 2.21 7.04 7.90
C ASP A 264 3.06 6.84 6.64
N GLU A 265 3.52 5.59 6.44
CA GLU A 265 4.28 5.20 5.25
C GLU A 265 3.98 3.74 4.86
N LEU A 266 2.77 3.52 4.34
CA LEU A 266 2.34 2.20 3.86
C LEU A 266 2.82 1.96 2.44
N HIS A 267 3.37 0.76 2.17
CA HIS A 267 3.94 0.38 0.88
C HIS A 267 3.12 -0.67 0.13
N ASN A 268 2.27 -1.43 0.83
CA ASN A 268 1.47 -2.50 0.23
C ASN A 268 0.20 -2.81 1.01
N VAL A 269 -0.74 -3.51 0.36
CA VAL A 269 -2.05 -3.86 0.96
C VAL A 269 -1.90 -4.79 2.17
N MET A 270 -0.86 -5.63 2.24
CA MET A 270 -0.64 -6.50 3.40
C MET A 270 -0.37 -5.69 4.66
N GLU A 271 0.51 -4.68 4.60
CA GLU A 271 0.78 -3.77 5.74
C GLU A 271 -0.50 -3.10 6.23
N ALA A 272 -1.31 -2.62 5.29
CA ALA A 272 -2.60 -2.01 5.62
C ALA A 272 -3.55 -3.02 6.29
N MET A 273 -3.68 -4.24 5.76
CA MET A 273 -4.54 -5.29 6.32
C MET A 273 -4.11 -5.66 7.75
N VAL A 274 -2.83 -5.87 7.97
CA VAL A 274 -2.28 -6.22 9.29
C VAL A 274 -2.47 -5.05 10.25
N GLY A 275 -2.11 -3.83 9.84
CA GLY A 275 -2.32 -2.64 10.67
C GLY A 275 -3.77 -2.50 11.11
N VAL A 276 -4.73 -2.63 10.19
CA VAL A 276 -6.17 -2.54 10.49
C VAL A 276 -6.62 -3.64 11.45
N GLU A 277 -6.18 -4.88 11.25
CA GLU A 277 -6.54 -6.00 12.13
C GLU A 277 -6.10 -5.78 13.56
N TYR A 278 -4.91 -5.20 13.74
CA TYR A 278 -4.30 -4.99 15.05
C TYR A 278 -4.49 -3.58 15.63
N GLY A 279 -5.34 -2.75 15.02
CA GLY A 279 -5.83 -1.52 15.63
C GLY A 279 -5.27 -0.21 15.08
N MET A 280 -4.61 -0.22 13.94
CA MET A 280 -4.24 1.01 13.22
C MET A 280 -5.47 1.87 12.93
N GLN A 281 -5.38 3.15 13.22
CA GLN A 281 -6.46 4.13 13.05
C GLN A 281 -6.21 5.10 11.89
N THR A 282 -4.94 5.33 11.54
CA THR A 282 -4.57 6.09 10.35
C THR A 282 -3.57 5.29 9.52
N GLY A 283 -3.83 5.21 8.23
CA GLY A 283 -2.92 4.65 7.23
C GLY A 283 -2.64 5.66 6.12
N ILE A 284 -1.38 5.98 5.87
CA ILE A 284 -0.98 6.91 4.83
C ILE A 284 -0.10 6.18 3.81
N TRP A 285 -0.48 6.27 2.54
CA TRP A 285 0.20 5.58 1.45
C TRP A 285 1.39 6.37 0.93
N TRP A 286 2.55 5.77 1.06
CA TRP A 286 3.76 6.20 0.36
C TRP A 286 3.80 5.54 -1.03
N GLY A 287 3.90 6.33 -2.11
CA GLY A 287 3.93 5.75 -3.45
C GLY A 287 2.66 5.00 -3.82
N TYR A 288 1.62 5.69 -4.21
CA TYR A 288 0.35 5.08 -4.53
C TYR A 288 0.32 4.43 -5.92
N ASP A 289 -0.03 3.15 -6.03
CA ASP A 289 0.12 2.47 -7.32
C ASP A 289 -1.00 1.51 -7.76
N GLY A 290 -2.06 1.27 -7.02
CA GLY A 290 -2.92 0.20 -7.45
C GLY A 290 -4.40 0.25 -7.07
N ARG A 291 -5.20 -0.46 -7.88
CA ARG A 291 -6.63 -0.67 -7.64
C ARG A 291 -6.89 -1.34 -6.29
N ALA A 292 -6.09 -2.34 -5.92
CA ALA A 292 -6.26 -3.07 -4.68
C ALA A 292 -6.14 -2.16 -3.45
N ARG A 293 -5.16 -1.23 -3.43
CA ARG A 293 -5.00 -0.24 -2.35
C ARG A 293 -6.23 0.63 -2.20
N GLY A 294 -6.73 1.18 -3.31
CA GLY A 294 -7.91 2.07 -3.29
C GLY A 294 -9.18 1.35 -2.84
N GLN A 295 -9.45 0.18 -3.37
CA GLN A 295 -10.62 -0.60 -2.99
C GLN A 295 -10.53 -1.12 -1.55
N TYR A 296 -9.33 -1.43 -1.05
CA TYR A 296 -9.15 -1.78 0.34
C TYR A 296 -9.46 -0.61 1.28
N CYS A 297 -9.02 0.60 0.95
CA CYS A 297 -9.41 1.80 1.70
C CYS A 297 -10.93 1.95 1.78
N GLN A 298 -11.63 1.81 0.66
CA GLN A 298 -13.09 1.86 0.63
C GLN A 298 -13.72 0.74 1.46
N ALA A 299 -13.15 -0.48 1.42
CA ALA A 299 -13.65 -1.64 2.13
C ALA A 299 -13.70 -1.46 3.65
N THR A 300 -12.74 -0.73 4.22
CA THR A 300 -12.70 -0.48 5.68
C THR A 300 -13.86 0.40 6.19
N PHE A 301 -14.59 1.08 5.32
CA PHE A 301 -15.84 1.76 5.65
C PHE A 301 -17.06 0.83 5.61
N GLY A 302 -16.89 -0.39 5.12
CA GLY A 302 -17.87 -1.46 5.15
C GLY A 302 -17.71 -2.38 6.36
N GLU A 303 -17.69 -3.68 6.12
CA GLU A 303 -17.62 -4.71 7.17
C GLU A 303 -16.63 -5.80 6.79
N ARG A 304 -15.65 -6.08 7.65
CA ARG A 304 -14.76 -7.22 7.50
C ARG A 304 -15.50 -8.52 7.86
N LEU A 305 -15.66 -9.41 6.90
CA LEU A 305 -16.31 -10.70 7.08
C LEU A 305 -15.32 -11.78 7.53
N ALA A 306 -14.06 -11.71 7.06
CA ALA A 306 -13.04 -12.66 7.45
C ALA A 306 -11.63 -12.06 7.26
N TYR A 307 -10.67 -12.61 8.00
CA TYR A 307 -9.26 -12.27 7.92
C TYR A 307 -8.42 -13.53 8.13
N GLY A 308 -7.24 -13.56 7.50
CA GLY A 308 -6.25 -14.60 7.71
C GLY A 308 -4.86 -14.09 7.33
N GLU A 309 -3.85 -14.61 7.98
CA GLU A 309 -2.46 -14.21 7.79
C GLU A 309 -1.52 -15.40 7.78
N ASP A 310 -0.46 -15.32 7.01
CA ASP A 310 0.66 -16.25 7.00
C ASP A 310 1.92 -15.49 7.40
N ARG A 311 2.16 -15.44 8.70
CA ARG A 311 3.25 -14.64 9.30
C ARG A 311 4.61 -15.07 8.82
N ALA A 312 4.82 -16.38 8.66
CA ALA A 312 6.08 -16.94 8.19
C ALA A 312 6.42 -16.51 6.75
N HIS A 313 5.40 -16.19 5.95
CA HIS A 313 5.56 -15.80 4.55
C HIS A 313 5.24 -14.32 4.30
N TRP A 314 4.95 -13.56 5.35
CA TRP A 314 4.64 -12.13 5.25
C TRP A 314 3.52 -11.80 4.27
N THR A 315 2.41 -12.48 4.44
CA THR A 315 1.22 -12.28 3.62
C THR A 315 -0.02 -12.19 4.50
N ALA A 316 -1.07 -11.53 4.00
CA ALA A 316 -2.38 -11.48 4.61
C ALA A 316 -3.48 -11.46 3.55
N ALA A 317 -4.68 -11.87 3.95
CA ALA A 317 -5.87 -11.78 3.11
C ALA A 317 -7.11 -11.48 3.97
N SER A 318 -8.08 -10.78 3.39
CA SER A 318 -9.33 -10.42 4.07
C SER A 318 -10.52 -10.40 3.11
N VAL A 319 -11.68 -10.71 3.63
CA VAL A 319 -12.96 -10.60 2.92
C VAL A 319 -13.76 -9.47 3.54
N TYR A 320 -14.24 -8.56 2.71
CA TYR A 320 -15.04 -7.41 3.12
C TYR A 320 -16.36 -7.34 2.38
N ARG A 321 -17.43 -6.98 3.10
CA ARG A 321 -18.62 -6.39 2.50
C ARG A 321 -18.39 -4.89 2.40
N MET A 322 -18.36 -4.40 1.16
CA MET A 322 -18.18 -2.98 0.83
C MET A 322 -19.36 -2.14 1.32
N PRO A 323 -19.21 -0.80 1.45
CA PRO A 323 -20.33 0.09 1.81
C PRO A 323 -21.55 -0.01 0.87
N ASP A 324 -21.34 -0.39 -0.39
CA ASP A 324 -22.40 -0.57 -1.39
C ASP A 324 -22.99 -2.00 -1.42
N GLY A 325 -22.56 -2.86 -0.50
CA GLY A 325 -23.05 -4.22 -0.34
C GLY A 325 -22.29 -5.28 -1.17
N ARG A 326 -21.40 -4.89 -2.08
CA ARG A 326 -20.54 -5.85 -2.79
C ARG A 326 -19.62 -6.55 -1.80
N ILE A 327 -19.22 -7.78 -2.13
CA ILE A 327 -18.22 -8.52 -1.34
C ILE A 327 -16.93 -8.61 -2.16
N GLN A 328 -15.82 -8.33 -1.51
CA GLN A 328 -14.49 -8.39 -2.13
C GLN A 328 -13.52 -9.18 -1.25
N LEU A 329 -12.66 -9.96 -1.92
CA LEU A 329 -11.51 -10.62 -1.32
C LEU A 329 -10.26 -9.79 -1.66
N PHE A 330 -9.49 -9.48 -0.63
CA PHE A 330 -8.20 -8.83 -0.74
C PHE A 330 -7.08 -9.78 -0.36
N GLY A 331 -5.94 -9.65 -1.01
CA GLY A 331 -4.72 -10.37 -0.67
C GLY A 331 -3.49 -9.51 -0.93
N GLY A 332 -2.51 -9.60 -0.06
CA GLY A 332 -1.29 -8.83 -0.18
C GLY A 332 -0.06 -9.53 0.38
N THR A 333 1.09 -9.14 -0.16
CA THR A 333 2.41 -9.57 0.30
C THR A 333 3.21 -8.37 0.78
N SER A 334 4.09 -8.57 1.75
CA SER A 334 5.09 -7.55 2.10
C SER A 334 5.96 -7.23 0.89
N GLU A 335 6.28 -5.96 0.75
CA GLU A 335 7.13 -5.50 -0.34
C GLU A 335 8.52 -6.12 -0.32
N ARG A 336 9.10 -6.32 0.86
CA ARG A 336 10.51 -6.67 1.01
C ARG A 336 10.79 -8.05 1.59
N GLN A 337 9.80 -8.70 2.20
CA GLN A 337 10.04 -9.90 3.02
C GLN A 337 9.16 -11.11 2.67
N ALA A 338 8.22 -10.97 1.74
CA ALA A 338 7.27 -12.03 1.45
C ALA A 338 7.88 -13.19 0.68
N ASN A 339 7.47 -14.39 1.09
CA ASN A 339 7.59 -15.62 0.32
C ASN A 339 6.25 -16.01 -0.28
N ASN A 340 6.26 -17.02 -1.17
CA ASN A 340 5.03 -17.52 -1.77
C ASN A 340 4.09 -18.07 -0.70
N SER A 341 2.84 -17.67 -0.75
CA SER A 341 1.77 -18.18 0.10
C SER A 341 0.50 -18.41 -0.69
N SER A 342 -0.39 -19.23 -0.16
CA SER A 342 -1.67 -19.53 -0.78
C SER A 342 -2.80 -19.60 0.25
N TYR A 343 -3.95 -19.08 -0.14
CA TYR A 343 -5.12 -18.96 0.70
C TYR A 343 -6.29 -19.75 0.12
N ARG A 344 -6.85 -20.66 0.90
CA ARG A 344 -8.12 -21.30 0.62
C ARG A 344 -9.25 -20.46 1.21
N VAL A 345 -10.03 -19.80 0.36
CA VAL A 345 -11.13 -18.94 0.75
C VAL A 345 -12.44 -19.66 0.54
N VAL A 346 -13.23 -19.86 1.61
CA VAL A 346 -14.42 -20.70 1.60
C VAL A 346 -15.65 -19.89 1.98
N SER A 347 -16.62 -19.83 1.07
CA SER A 347 -17.97 -19.36 1.35
C SER A 347 -18.80 -20.52 1.94
N LYS A 348 -19.19 -20.42 3.20
CA LYS A 348 -19.86 -21.52 3.93
C LYS A 348 -21.35 -21.62 3.64
N ASP A 349 -22.00 -20.48 3.44
CA ASP A 349 -23.47 -20.38 3.35
C ASP A 349 -23.98 -20.45 1.90
N LYS A 350 -23.22 -19.99 0.93
CA LYS A 350 -23.64 -19.92 -0.48
C LYS A 350 -22.52 -20.29 -1.43
N VAL A 351 -22.88 -20.85 -2.57
CA VAL A 351 -21.98 -20.85 -3.72
C VAL A 351 -21.74 -19.40 -4.18
N ALA A 352 -20.55 -19.12 -4.66
CA ALA A 352 -20.16 -17.81 -5.10
C ALA A 352 -19.36 -17.87 -6.41
N TYR A 353 -19.32 -16.71 -7.09
CA TYR A 353 -18.46 -16.46 -8.23
C TYR A 353 -17.34 -15.55 -7.77
N PHE A 354 -16.10 -15.92 -8.02
CA PHE A 354 -14.90 -15.14 -7.71
C PHE A 354 -14.35 -14.57 -9.02
N ASP A 355 -14.40 -13.26 -9.21
CA ASP A 355 -14.12 -12.57 -10.48
C ASP A 355 -14.86 -13.19 -11.67
N GLY A 356 -16.11 -13.64 -11.46
CA GLY A 356 -16.93 -14.28 -12.48
C GLY A 356 -16.67 -15.78 -12.67
N HIS A 357 -15.74 -16.38 -11.94
CA HIS A 357 -15.47 -17.82 -11.97
C HIS A 357 -16.27 -18.54 -10.89
N GLY A 358 -17.02 -19.52 -11.29
CA GLY A 358 -17.89 -20.30 -10.41
C GLY A 358 -19.08 -20.92 -11.15
N PRO A 359 -20.15 -21.34 -10.45
CA PRO A 359 -20.31 -21.23 -9.00
C PRO A 359 -19.45 -22.23 -8.21
N MET A 360 -18.86 -21.78 -7.12
CA MET A 360 -18.04 -22.63 -6.25
C MET A 360 -18.11 -22.16 -4.80
N HIS A 361 -17.87 -23.08 -3.84
CA HIS A 361 -17.72 -22.71 -2.44
C HIS A 361 -16.30 -22.30 -2.07
N GLU A 362 -15.30 -22.72 -2.83
CA GLU A 362 -13.89 -22.57 -2.51
C GLU A 362 -13.15 -21.90 -3.66
N TYR A 363 -12.25 -20.98 -3.30
CA TYR A 363 -11.33 -20.35 -4.22
C TYR A 363 -9.91 -20.40 -3.63
N ILE A 364 -8.94 -20.83 -4.41
CA ILE A 364 -7.53 -20.77 -4.03
C ILE A 364 -6.90 -19.52 -4.63
N MET A 365 -6.45 -18.64 -3.75
CA MET A 365 -5.73 -17.43 -4.14
C MET A 365 -4.24 -17.62 -3.89
N GLU A 366 -3.44 -17.44 -4.93
CA GLU A 366 -1.99 -17.44 -4.84
C GLU A 366 -1.47 -16.03 -4.61
N LEU A 367 -0.57 -15.90 -3.64
CA LEU A 367 0.17 -14.68 -3.34
C LEU A 367 1.66 -14.94 -3.54
N PRO A 368 2.20 -14.69 -4.75
CA PRO A 368 3.61 -14.86 -5.00
C PRO A 368 4.41 -13.80 -4.24
N GLY A 369 5.41 -14.26 -3.50
CA GLY A 369 6.43 -13.44 -2.86
C GLY A 369 7.77 -13.61 -3.58
N GLY A 370 8.64 -12.65 -3.49
CA GLY A 370 9.93 -12.72 -4.19
C GLY A 370 11.00 -11.85 -3.55
N ALA A 371 10.74 -11.41 -2.34
CA ALA A 371 11.68 -10.61 -1.59
C ALA A 371 12.78 -11.50 -1.06
N ILE A 372 13.85 -11.62 -1.72
CA ILE A 372 14.97 -12.35 -1.13
C ILE A 372 16.11 -11.42 -0.83
N ASP A 373 16.48 -10.44 -1.35
CA ASP A 373 17.73 -9.74 -1.03
C ASP A 373 17.76 -8.25 -1.35
N SER A 374 16.77 -7.72 -1.91
CA SER A 374 16.65 -6.28 -2.00
C SER A 374 15.36 -5.86 -2.69
N TYR A 375 14.86 -4.82 -2.22
CA TYR A 375 13.83 -3.94 -2.71
C TYR A 375 13.75 -3.79 -4.25
N GLN A 376 14.74 -4.17 -5.02
CA GLN A 376 14.83 -3.68 -6.40
C GLN A 376 14.97 -4.74 -7.48
N LYS A 377 15.27 -5.97 -7.16
CA LYS A 377 15.54 -6.97 -8.18
C LYS A 377 14.88 -8.31 -7.89
N GLY A 378 13.86 -8.62 -8.70
CA GLY A 378 13.13 -9.88 -8.57
C GLY A 378 12.02 -9.85 -7.53
N GLN A 379 11.75 -8.72 -6.93
CA GLN A 379 10.66 -8.49 -6.00
C GLN A 379 9.32 -8.54 -6.73
N THR A 380 8.44 -9.40 -6.29
CA THR A 380 7.05 -9.45 -6.77
C THR A 380 6.13 -9.09 -5.63
N ASN A 381 5.50 -7.94 -5.72
CA ASN A 381 4.42 -7.57 -4.82
C ASN A 381 3.13 -8.11 -5.40
N ALA A 382 2.49 -9.01 -4.66
CA ALA A 382 1.12 -9.38 -4.96
C ALA A 382 0.19 -8.44 -4.19
N GLU A 383 -0.62 -7.70 -4.91
CA GLU A 383 -1.73 -6.94 -4.39
C GLU A 383 -2.98 -7.33 -5.18
N ARG A 384 -3.84 -8.11 -4.56
CA ARG A 384 -5.00 -8.74 -5.18
C ARG A 384 -6.29 -8.14 -4.66
N VAL A 385 -7.25 -7.98 -5.54
CA VAL A 385 -8.64 -7.72 -5.21
C VAL A 385 -9.51 -8.49 -6.19
N LEU A 386 -10.44 -9.29 -5.66
CA LEU A 386 -11.37 -10.08 -6.43
C LEU A 386 -12.81 -9.77 -5.97
N GLU A 387 -13.73 -9.65 -6.93
CA GLU A 387 -15.16 -9.53 -6.64
C GLU A 387 -15.74 -10.89 -6.28
N ILE A 388 -16.55 -10.95 -5.22
CA ILE A 388 -17.29 -12.14 -4.84
C ILE A 388 -18.78 -11.87 -5.00
N HIS A 389 -19.42 -12.63 -5.89
CA HIS A 389 -20.85 -12.56 -6.10
C HIS A 389 -21.51 -13.85 -5.61
N ALA A 390 -22.36 -13.74 -4.60
CA ALA A 390 -23.11 -14.87 -4.08
C ALA A 390 -24.42 -15.05 -4.85
N GLY A 391 -24.78 -16.31 -5.10
CA GLY A 391 -26.05 -16.68 -5.72
C GLY A 391 -25.92 -17.17 -7.16
N GLU A 392 -27.00 -17.83 -7.63
CA GLU A 392 -27.03 -18.50 -8.93
C GLU A 392 -27.31 -17.53 -10.10
N ASP A 393 -27.83 -16.34 -9.81
CA ASP A 393 -28.32 -15.40 -10.81
C ASP A 393 -27.27 -14.40 -11.31
N VAL A 394 -26.02 -14.51 -10.84
CA VAL A 394 -24.97 -13.60 -11.27
C VAL A 394 -24.35 -14.11 -12.57
N PRO A 395 -24.45 -13.34 -13.67
CA PRO A 395 -23.84 -13.78 -14.91
C PRO A 395 -22.32 -13.83 -14.77
N LEU A 396 -21.74 -14.91 -15.29
CA LEU A 396 -20.29 -15.03 -15.37
C LEU A 396 -19.71 -13.90 -16.21
N THR A 397 -18.59 -13.33 -15.76
CA THR A 397 -17.81 -12.43 -16.59
C THR A 397 -17.34 -13.20 -17.84
N PRO A 398 -17.64 -12.74 -19.06
CA PRO A 398 -17.22 -13.44 -20.26
C PRO A 398 -15.70 -13.53 -20.32
N THR A 399 -15.16 -14.74 -20.17
CA THR A 399 -13.74 -15.04 -20.33
C THR A 399 -13.46 -15.74 -21.66
N GLU A 400 -14.51 -15.97 -22.45
CA GLU A 400 -14.45 -16.56 -23.78
C GLU A 400 -14.85 -15.53 -24.82
N GLY A 401 -14.17 -15.50 -25.95
CA GLY A 401 -14.51 -14.62 -27.07
C GLY A 401 -13.30 -14.02 -27.77
N LYS A 402 -13.58 -12.95 -28.54
CA LYS A 402 -12.55 -12.19 -29.28
C LYS A 402 -12.17 -10.94 -28.50
N PHE A 403 -10.90 -10.79 -28.23
CA PHE A 403 -10.33 -9.73 -27.43
C PHE A 403 -9.20 -9.01 -28.13
N ILE A 404 -8.94 -7.80 -27.74
CA ILE A 404 -7.65 -7.14 -27.92
C ILE A 404 -6.89 -7.16 -26.59
N LEU A 405 -5.60 -7.47 -26.62
CA LEU A 405 -4.73 -7.43 -25.45
C LEU A 405 -3.90 -6.14 -25.52
N MET A 406 -4.15 -5.23 -24.60
CA MET A 406 -3.52 -3.91 -24.58
C MET A 406 -2.61 -3.75 -23.37
N ASN A 407 -1.38 -3.30 -23.60
CA ASN A 407 -0.50 -2.90 -22.52
C ASN A 407 -1.01 -1.62 -21.87
N LYS A 408 -1.19 -1.63 -20.55
CA LYS A 408 -1.77 -0.52 -19.78
C LYS A 408 -0.95 0.78 -19.92
N LYS A 409 0.38 0.67 -19.88
CA LYS A 409 1.28 1.83 -19.93
C LYS A 409 1.48 2.37 -21.34
N SER A 410 1.84 1.51 -22.28
CA SER A 410 2.15 1.94 -23.66
C SER A 410 0.90 2.12 -24.52
N ARG A 411 -0.26 1.62 -24.10
CA ARG A 411 -1.54 1.60 -24.86
C ARG A 411 -1.40 0.89 -26.22
N LYS A 412 -0.34 0.11 -26.42
CA LYS A 412 -0.10 -0.68 -27.60
C LYS A 412 -0.71 -2.07 -27.47
N LEU A 413 -1.10 -2.65 -28.60
CA LEU A 413 -1.70 -3.99 -28.67
C LEU A 413 -0.64 -5.07 -28.87
N ILE A 414 -0.84 -6.22 -28.25
CA ILE A 414 -0.06 -7.43 -28.51
C ILE A 414 -0.44 -7.97 -29.88
N MET A 415 0.56 -8.32 -30.70
CA MET A 415 0.35 -8.86 -32.04
C MET A 415 1.55 -9.65 -32.52
N PRO A 416 1.40 -10.62 -33.47
CA PRO A 416 2.52 -11.19 -34.19
C PRO A 416 3.26 -10.11 -34.97
N GLN A 417 4.58 -10.17 -34.96
CA GLN A 417 5.43 -9.22 -35.70
C GLN A 417 5.02 -9.18 -37.18
N ASN A 418 4.84 -8.01 -37.72
CA ASN A 418 4.39 -7.77 -39.11
C ASN A 418 3.05 -8.45 -39.48
N GLY A 419 2.24 -8.84 -38.49
CA GLY A 419 0.98 -9.56 -38.71
C GLY A 419 1.19 -10.95 -39.32
N SER A 420 2.36 -11.59 -39.07
CA SER A 420 2.71 -12.92 -39.55
C SER A 420 1.77 -14.00 -39.04
N THR A 421 1.54 -15.04 -39.85
CA THR A 421 0.81 -16.26 -39.45
C THR A 421 1.73 -17.47 -39.37
N SER A 422 3.03 -17.27 -39.52
CA SER A 422 4.02 -18.37 -39.48
C SER A 422 4.32 -18.79 -38.06
N ASN A 423 4.52 -20.07 -37.85
CA ASN A 423 5.02 -20.60 -36.56
C ASN A 423 6.37 -19.99 -36.21
N GLY A 424 6.57 -19.71 -34.91
CA GLY A 424 7.81 -19.10 -34.44
C GLY A 424 7.91 -17.59 -34.65
N SER A 425 6.86 -16.95 -35.21
CA SER A 425 6.84 -15.49 -35.33
C SER A 425 6.88 -14.82 -33.97
N ALA A 426 7.75 -13.83 -33.81
CA ALA A 426 7.85 -13.05 -32.57
C ALA A 426 6.52 -12.33 -32.28
N ILE A 427 6.19 -12.25 -30.99
CA ILE A 427 5.09 -11.42 -30.50
C ILE A 427 5.65 -10.06 -30.08
N CYS A 428 5.00 -8.99 -30.54
CA CYS A 428 5.44 -7.63 -30.27
C CYS A 428 4.27 -6.72 -29.88
N GLN A 429 4.57 -5.49 -29.51
CA GLN A 429 3.59 -4.44 -29.27
C GLN A 429 3.52 -3.50 -30.47
N GLY A 430 2.32 -3.18 -30.92
CA GLY A 430 2.10 -2.24 -32.02
C GLY A 430 0.91 -1.32 -31.81
N ALA A 431 0.88 -0.21 -32.55
CA ALA A 431 -0.26 0.69 -32.54
C ALA A 431 -1.55 -0.03 -32.95
N ASN A 432 -2.68 0.38 -32.40
CA ASN A 432 -3.98 -0.18 -32.79
C ASN A 432 -4.31 0.21 -34.24
N LYS A 433 -4.26 -0.76 -35.14
CA LYS A 433 -4.59 -0.63 -36.56
C LYS A 433 -5.94 -1.27 -36.92
N LYS A 434 -6.69 -1.75 -35.91
CA LYS A 434 -7.98 -2.44 -36.04
C LYS A 434 -7.90 -3.67 -36.97
N GLN A 435 -6.74 -4.35 -36.98
CA GLN A 435 -6.51 -5.51 -37.84
C GLN A 435 -6.79 -6.83 -37.11
N THR A 436 -7.18 -7.85 -37.84
CA THR A 436 -7.48 -9.18 -37.27
C THR A 436 -6.28 -9.83 -36.60
N TYR A 437 -5.05 -9.56 -37.03
CA TYR A 437 -3.85 -10.03 -36.36
C TYR A 437 -3.56 -9.36 -35.01
N GLN A 438 -4.35 -8.36 -34.61
CA GLN A 438 -4.33 -7.72 -33.30
C GLN A 438 -5.45 -8.25 -32.39
N GLN A 439 -6.24 -9.18 -32.88
CA GLN A 439 -7.34 -9.80 -32.14
C GLN A 439 -6.96 -11.24 -31.75
N TRP A 440 -7.41 -11.64 -30.59
CA TRP A 440 -7.14 -12.94 -30.01
C TRP A 440 -8.41 -13.60 -29.55
N ASN A 441 -8.58 -14.89 -29.86
CA ASN A 441 -9.59 -15.69 -29.21
C ASN A 441 -9.03 -16.18 -27.88
N ILE A 442 -9.80 -16.03 -26.82
CA ILE A 442 -9.52 -16.60 -25.51
C ILE A 442 -10.60 -17.65 -25.27
N THR A 443 -10.17 -18.89 -25.01
CA THR A 443 -11.08 -20.03 -24.81
C THR A 443 -10.57 -20.82 -23.62
N PRO A 444 -11.41 -21.14 -22.61
CA PRO A 444 -11.00 -21.97 -21.51
C PRO A 444 -10.58 -23.37 -22.00
N VAL A 445 -9.56 -23.93 -21.35
CA VAL A 445 -9.11 -25.31 -21.63
C VAL A 445 -10.12 -26.32 -21.17
N ASP A 446 -10.86 -26.00 -20.09
CA ASP A 446 -11.93 -26.81 -19.53
C ASP A 446 -13.19 -25.95 -19.32
N SER A 447 -14.35 -26.59 -19.21
CA SER A 447 -15.62 -25.91 -18.90
C SER A 447 -15.69 -25.36 -17.48
N ARG A 448 -14.86 -25.87 -16.54
CA ARG A 448 -14.74 -25.37 -15.18
C ARG A 448 -13.58 -24.40 -15.10
N VAL A 449 -13.88 -23.17 -14.76
CA VAL A 449 -12.90 -22.09 -14.59
C VAL A 449 -13.03 -21.61 -13.15
N GLY A 450 -11.93 -21.62 -12.39
CA GLY A 450 -11.97 -21.18 -11.00
C GLY A 450 -10.59 -21.04 -10.39
N GLY A 451 -10.43 -20.00 -9.60
CA GLY A 451 -9.18 -19.71 -8.93
C GLY A 451 -8.03 -19.37 -9.87
N ASP A 452 -6.87 -19.28 -9.30
CA ASP A 452 -5.64 -18.97 -10.02
C ASP A 452 -5.10 -20.13 -10.87
N PHE A 453 -5.75 -21.27 -10.82
CA PHE A 453 -5.45 -22.46 -11.61
C PHE A 453 -6.29 -22.59 -12.89
N SER A 454 -6.96 -21.54 -13.30
CA SER A 454 -7.71 -21.51 -14.54
C SER A 454 -6.77 -21.29 -15.73
N TYR A 455 -6.91 -22.14 -16.75
CA TYR A 455 -6.07 -22.10 -17.94
C TYR A 455 -6.89 -21.78 -19.18
N PHE A 456 -6.32 -21.02 -20.10
CA PHE A 456 -6.96 -20.58 -21.33
C PHE A 456 -6.05 -20.81 -22.54
N TYR A 457 -6.65 -21.20 -23.65
CA TYR A 457 -6.02 -21.09 -24.95
C TYR A 457 -6.14 -19.64 -25.43
N ILE A 458 -5.02 -19.08 -25.88
CA ILE A 458 -4.99 -17.77 -26.53
C ILE A 458 -4.50 -17.99 -27.98
N SER A 459 -5.40 -17.81 -28.94
CA SER A 459 -5.10 -18.00 -30.37
C SER A 459 -5.35 -16.73 -31.16
N ASN A 460 -4.47 -16.43 -32.12
CA ASN A 460 -4.65 -15.27 -32.99
C ASN A 460 -5.84 -15.45 -33.92
N VAL A 461 -6.67 -14.42 -34.09
CA VAL A 461 -7.88 -14.48 -34.95
C VAL A 461 -7.51 -14.62 -36.43
N LYS A 462 -6.35 -14.06 -36.83
CA LYS A 462 -5.83 -14.24 -38.20
C LYS A 462 -5.20 -15.62 -38.32
N LYS A 463 -5.99 -16.62 -38.67
CA LYS A 463 -5.50 -17.96 -39.03
C LYS A 463 -5.12 -18.00 -40.53
N LYS A 464 -4.18 -18.91 -40.89
CA LYS A 464 -4.04 -19.34 -42.27
C LYS A 464 -5.23 -20.21 -42.65
#